data_abb9f79bad2d6539785cfd270f39fa6c
#
_entry.id   abb9f79bad2d6539785cfd270f39fa6c
#
_cell.length_a   1.000
_cell.length_b   1.000
_cell.length_c   1.000
_cell.angle_alpha   90.00
_cell.angle_beta   90.00
_cell.angle_gamma   90.00
#
_symmetry.space_group_name_H-M   'P 1'
#
loop_
_entity.id
_entity.type
_entity.pdbx_description
1 polymer ?
#
loop_
_entity_poly.entity_id
_entity_poly.type
_entity_poly.pdbx_seq_one_letter_code
_entity_poly.pdbx_strand_id
1 'polypeptide(L)'
;MRGRQRLAIITLMLLVAAIAVIGTAQAQGRPLATTLTGAAEVPGPGDPDGTGTATLTVNPGLGQICYELTVSGIAPATAAHIHLGPVGVAGPVVVPLAPPTDGSVSACAEVDRELALAILMRPSDYYVNVHNAEFPAGAVRGQL
;
A
#
# COMPACT_ATOMS: atom_id res chain seq x y z
N MET A 1 -44.84 -36.92 64.85
CA MET A 1 -43.89 -35.79 64.96
C MET A 1 -43.30 -35.54 63.60
N ARG A 2 -43.57 -34.37 63.06
CA ARG A 2 -43.34 -34.09 61.63
C ARG A 2 -41.98 -33.40 61.42
N GLY A 3 -41.04 -34.10 60.83
CA GLY A 3 -39.76 -33.53 60.41
C GLY A 3 -39.90 -32.70 59.13
N ARG A 4 -39.63 -31.39 59.21
CA ARG A 4 -39.62 -30.48 58.09
C ARG A 4 -38.23 -30.61 57.36
N GLN A 5 -38.21 -31.29 56.25
CA GLN A 5 -37.08 -31.28 55.39
C GLN A 5 -36.97 -29.88 54.74
N ARG A 6 -35.90 -29.16 55.05
CA ARG A 6 -35.56 -27.92 54.38
C ARG A 6 -34.81 -28.25 53.11
N LEU A 7 -35.47 -28.05 51.98
CA LEU A 7 -34.87 -28.17 50.65
C LEU A 7 -33.95 -26.94 50.42
N ALA A 8 -32.65 -27.15 50.47
CA ALA A 8 -31.68 -26.12 50.14
C ALA A 8 -31.56 -26.07 48.62
N ILE A 9 -32.13 -25.03 48.03
CA ILE A 9 -31.94 -24.73 46.58
C ILE A 9 -30.58 -24.09 46.43
N ILE A 10 -29.61 -24.86 45.93
CA ILE A 10 -28.31 -24.37 45.54
C ILE A 10 -28.49 -23.73 44.14
N THR A 11 -28.60 -22.40 44.11
CA THR A 11 -28.61 -21.65 42.90
C THR A 11 -27.17 -21.57 42.37
N LEU A 12 -26.83 -22.43 41.39
CA LEU A 12 -25.56 -22.41 40.70
C LEU A 12 -25.59 -21.22 39.71
N MET A 13 -24.99 -20.09 40.10
CA MET A 13 -24.74 -18.99 39.20
C MET A 13 -23.63 -19.42 38.20
N LEU A 14 -24.06 -19.76 37.00
CA LEU A 14 -23.16 -19.88 35.87
C LEU A 14 -22.68 -18.46 35.47
N LEU A 15 -21.47 -18.14 35.90
CA LEU A 15 -20.74 -16.94 35.44
C LEU A 15 -20.24 -17.24 34.01
N VAL A 16 -21.00 -16.84 33.01
CA VAL A 16 -20.54 -16.87 31.64
C VAL A 16 -19.53 -15.74 31.49
N ALA A 17 -18.25 -16.06 31.62
CA ALA A 17 -17.18 -15.15 31.25
C ALA A 17 -17.22 -14.96 29.75
N ALA A 18 -17.80 -13.86 29.27
CA ALA A 18 -17.68 -13.41 27.91
C ALA A 18 -16.20 -13.04 27.66
N ILE A 19 -15.45 -13.97 27.10
CA ILE A 19 -14.11 -13.68 26.57
C ILE A 19 -14.34 -12.78 25.37
N ALA A 20 -14.22 -11.46 25.59
CA ALA A 20 -14.08 -10.52 24.50
C ALA A 20 -12.77 -10.87 23.76
N VAL A 21 -12.88 -11.55 22.63
CA VAL A 21 -11.79 -11.67 21.68
C VAL A 21 -11.59 -10.24 21.16
N ILE A 22 -10.69 -9.51 21.84
CA ILE A 22 -10.15 -8.28 21.29
C ILE A 22 -9.32 -8.75 20.09
N GLY A 23 -9.96 -8.86 18.94
CA GLY A 23 -9.26 -9.02 17.68
C GLY A 23 -8.30 -7.83 17.63
N THR A 24 -7.00 -8.11 17.70
CA THR A 24 -6.00 -7.15 17.31
C THR A 24 -6.33 -6.82 15.86
N ALA A 25 -7.01 -5.70 15.65
CA ALA A 25 -7.04 -5.07 14.34
C ALA A 25 -5.57 -4.79 14.04
N GLN A 26 -4.92 -5.75 13.41
CA GLN A 26 -3.65 -5.52 12.77
C GLN A 26 -3.94 -4.32 11.89
N ALA A 27 -3.22 -3.24 12.11
CA ALA A 27 -3.37 -2.04 11.32
C ALA A 27 -3.06 -2.45 9.88
N GLN A 28 -4.10 -2.91 9.18
CA GLN A 28 -4.01 -3.20 7.76
C GLN A 28 -3.72 -1.86 7.14
N GLY A 29 -2.59 -1.78 6.41
CA GLY A 29 -2.20 -0.55 5.76
C GLY A 29 -3.35 -0.03 4.88
N ARG A 30 -3.36 1.25 4.61
CA ARG A 30 -4.39 1.87 3.76
C ARG A 30 -4.02 1.64 2.29
N PRO A 31 -4.95 1.10 1.47
CA PRO A 31 -4.70 0.90 0.06
C PRO A 31 -4.74 2.22 -0.73
N LEU A 32 -3.83 2.34 -1.69
CA LEU A 32 -3.80 3.35 -2.74
C LEU A 32 -3.62 2.63 -4.07
N ALA A 33 -4.22 3.14 -5.14
CA ALA A 33 -4.08 2.56 -6.47
C ALA A 33 -4.08 3.66 -7.54
N THR A 34 -3.29 3.45 -8.58
CA THR A 34 -3.24 4.36 -9.73
C THR A 34 -2.94 3.60 -11.02
N THR A 35 -3.33 4.20 -12.15
CA THR A 35 -2.96 3.76 -13.49
C THR A 35 -1.71 4.50 -13.92
N LEU A 36 -0.77 3.79 -14.56
CA LEU A 36 0.46 4.33 -15.10
C LEU A 36 0.33 4.49 -16.61
N THR A 37 0.75 5.65 -17.14
CA THR A 37 0.78 5.92 -18.59
C THR A 37 2.03 6.70 -18.96
N GLY A 38 2.52 6.54 -20.20
CA GLY A 38 3.64 7.32 -20.71
C GLY A 38 3.28 8.81 -20.88
N ALA A 39 2.03 9.11 -21.20
CA ALA A 39 1.55 10.49 -21.36
C ALA A 39 1.62 11.31 -20.06
N ALA A 40 1.64 10.66 -18.90
CA ALA A 40 1.72 11.32 -17.60
C ALA A 40 3.15 11.66 -17.15
N GLU A 41 4.17 11.20 -17.89
CA GLU A 41 5.57 11.44 -17.54
C GLU A 41 5.99 12.91 -17.66
N VAL A 42 6.90 13.32 -16.75
CA VAL A 42 7.50 14.66 -16.71
C VAL A 42 8.99 14.54 -16.36
N PRO A 43 9.88 15.06 -17.20
CA PRO A 43 9.63 15.63 -18.53
C PRO A 43 9.12 14.54 -19.49
N GLY A 44 8.09 14.88 -20.25
CA GLY A 44 7.45 13.94 -21.13
C GLY A 44 7.79 14.14 -22.60
N PRO A 45 7.16 13.31 -23.45
CA PRO A 45 6.38 12.14 -23.06
C PRO A 45 7.27 10.96 -22.69
N GLY A 46 6.73 10.04 -21.85
CA GLY A 46 7.29 8.71 -21.67
C GLY A 46 6.97 7.80 -22.86
N ASP A 47 6.88 6.49 -22.58
CA ASP A 47 6.59 5.49 -23.62
C ASP A 47 5.13 5.66 -24.12
N PRO A 48 4.91 5.95 -25.42
CA PRO A 48 3.56 6.21 -25.94
C PRO A 48 2.63 4.99 -25.88
N ASP A 49 3.18 3.79 -25.90
CA ASP A 49 2.43 2.53 -25.83
C ASP A 49 2.41 1.96 -24.41
N GLY A 50 3.17 2.59 -23.50
CA GLY A 50 3.36 2.16 -22.14
C GLY A 50 2.12 2.38 -21.26
N THR A 51 1.70 1.31 -20.59
CA THR A 51 0.62 1.33 -19.60
C THR A 51 0.97 0.47 -18.40
N GLY A 52 0.29 0.69 -17.28
CA GLY A 52 0.47 -0.13 -16.09
C GLY A 52 -0.48 0.21 -14.97
N THR A 53 -0.30 -0.48 -13.85
CA THR A 53 -1.01 -0.20 -12.60
C THR A 53 -0.03 -0.25 -11.43
N ALA A 54 -0.28 0.57 -10.43
CA ALA A 54 0.37 0.49 -9.14
C ALA A 54 -0.71 0.37 -8.06
N THR A 55 -0.61 -0.67 -7.25
CA THR A 55 -1.41 -0.85 -6.03
C THR A 55 -0.47 -0.85 -4.85
N LEU A 56 -0.72 0.01 -3.87
CA LEU A 56 0.11 0.13 -2.68
C LEU A 56 -0.74 -0.10 -1.42
N THR A 57 -0.14 -0.72 -0.42
CA THR A 57 -0.67 -0.80 0.94
C THR A 57 0.31 -0.11 1.87
N VAL A 58 -0.04 1.10 2.30
CA VAL A 58 0.82 1.94 3.14
C VAL A 58 0.51 1.69 4.61
N ASN A 59 1.49 1.26 5.38
CA ASN A 59 1.36 0.96 6.80
C ASN A 59 2.36 1.77 7.66
N PRO A 60 1.96 2.95 8.16
CA PRO A 60 2.82 3.77 9.01
C PRO A 60 3.19 3.09 10.34
N GLY A 61 2.33 2.19 10.84
CA GLY A 61 2.58 1.46 12.08
C GLY A 61 3.74 0.47 11.98
N LEU A 62 3.92 -0.12 10.78
CA LEU A 62 5.05 -1.02 10.48
C LEU A 62 6.22 -0.30 9.80
N GLY A 63 6.07 0.98 9.40
CA GLY A 63 7.09 1.66 8.61
C GLY A 63 7.29 0.99 7.24
N GLN A 64 6.19 0.62 6.57
CA GLN A 64 6.26 -0.21 5.38
C GLN A 64 5.25 0.20 4.32
N ILE A 65 5.63 0.06 3.06
CA ILE A 65 4.76 0.13 1.89
C ILE A 65 4.92 -1.17 1.12
N CYS A 66 3.86 -2.00 1.08
CA CYS A 66 3.79 -3.14 0.18
C CYS A 66 3.13 -2.70 -1.12
N TYR A 67 3.61 -3.21 -2.25
CA TYR A 67 3.14 -2.78 -3.56
C TYR A 67 3.10 -3.92 -4.57
N GLU A 68 2.23 -3.75 -5.53
CA GLU A 68 2.18 -4.53 -6.76
C GLU A 68 2.23 -3.55 -7.93
N LEU A 69 3.21 -3.74 -8.82
CA LEU A 69 3.34 -2.99 -10.06
C LEU A 69 3.14 -3.93 -11.24
N THR A 70 2.34 -3.51 -12.21
CA THR A 70 2.23 -4.17 -13.51
C THR A 70 2.52 -3.17 -14.60
N VAL A 71 3.18 -3.61 -15.66
CA VAL A 71 3.46 -2.79 -16.84
C VAL A 71 3.28 -3.63 -18.10
N SER A 72 2.89 -2.97 -19.17
CA SER A 72 2.80 -3.55 -20.51
C SER A 72 3.09 -2.49 -21.57
N GLY A 73 3.48 -2.92 -22.77
CA GLY A 73 3.81 -2.01 -23.87
C GLY A 73 5.11 -1.25 -23.69
N ILE A 74 5.97 -1.63 -22.75
CA ILE A 74 7.31 -1.03 -22.54
C ILE A 74 8.41 -2.08 -22.67
N ALA A 75 9.63 -1.63 -22.96
CA ALA A 75 10.82 -2.49 -22.83
C ALA A 75 11.03 -2.90 -21.35
N PRO A 76 11.80 -3.97 -21.07
CA PRO A 76 12.02 -4.44 -19.69
C PRO A 76 12.39 -3.31 -18.74
N ALA A 77 11.62 -3.20 -17.66
CA ALA A 77 11.82 -2.17 -16.65
C ALA A 77 13.16 -2.34 -15.92
N THR A 78 13.87 -1.24 -15.72
CA THR A 78 15.19 -1.21 -15.06
C THR A 78 15.15 -0.58 -13.67
N ALA A 79 14.15 0.28 -13.40
CA ALA A 79 13.95 0.93 -12.11
C ALA A 79 12.48 1.31 -11.91
N ALA A 80 12.07 1.46 -10.65
CA ALA A 80 10.77 1.98 -10.26
C ALA A 80 10.90 2.75 -8.94
N HIS A 81 10.09 3.80 -8.77
CA HIS A 81 10.17 4.67 -7.60
C HIS A 81 8.81 5.25 -7.21
N ILE A 82 8.70 5.68 -5.94
CA ILE A 82 7.75 6.71 -5.53
C ILE A 82 8.51 8.02 -5.43
N HIS A 83 7.94 9.08 -5.99
CA HIS A 83 8.50 10.43 -5.98
C HIS A 83 7.57 11.40 -5.24
N LEU A 84 8.14 12.47 -4.71
CA LEU A 84 7.39 13.62 -4.19
C LEU A 84 7.25 14.67 -5.31
N GLY A 85 6.04 14.87 -5.79
CA GLY A 85 5.71 15.87 -6.82
C GLY A 85 4.24 15.76 -7.22
N PRO A 86 3.53 16.88 -7.32
CA PRO A 86 2.17 16.90 -7.85
C PRO A 86 2.17 16.62 -9.36
N VAL A 87 0.98 16.51 -9.94
CA VAL A 87 0.81 16.36 -11.40
C VAL A 87 1.58 17.46 -12.14
N GLY A 88 2.31 17.07 -13.18
CA GLY A 88 3.09 17.98 -14.01
C GLY A 88 4.45 18.41 -13.43
N VAL A 89 4.85 17.88 -12.30
CA VAL A 89 6.14 18.20 -11.66
C VAL A 89 7.01 16.95 -11.58
N ALA A 90 8.25 17.04 -12.07
CA ALA A 90 9.29 16.04 -11.83
C ALA A 90 9.90 16.31 -10.44
N GLY A 91 9.70 15.40 -9.51
CA GLY A 91 10.17 15.54 -8.13
C GLY A 91 11.24 14.50 -7.74
N PRO A 92 11.84 14.65 -6.57
CA PRO A 92 12.84 13.72 -6.09
C PRO A 92 12.26 12.34 -5.76
N VAL A 93 13.09 11.30 -5.88
CA VAL A 93 12.79 9.95 -5.38
C VAL A 93 12.68 10.00 -3.86
N VAL A 94 11.60 9.43 -3.32
CA VAL A 94 11.41 9.26 -1.86
C VAL A 94 11.37 7.80 -1.43
N VAL A 95 10.98 6.87 -2.33
CA VAL A 95 11.00 5.43 -2.06
C VAL A 95 11.49 4.69 -3.31
N PRO A 96 12.62 3.98 -3.24
CA PRO A 96 13.01 3.05 -4.29
C PRO A 96 12.11 1.80 -4.26
N LEU A 97 11.71 1.32 -5.43
CA LEU A 97 10.89 0.12 -5.61
C LEU A 97 11.63 -0.88 -6.49
N ALA A 98 11.37 -2.17 -6.30
CA ALA A 98 11.82 -3.18 -7.25
C ALA A 98 11.13 -2.98 -8.61
N PRO A 99 11.86 -3.01 -9.72
CA PRO A 99 11.29 -2.84 -11.04
C PRO A 99 10.47 -4.06 -11.49
N PRO A 100 9.36 -3.87 -12.19
CA PRO A 100 8.60 -4.94 -12.83
C PRO A 100 9.27 -5.41 -14.14
N THR A 101 10.48 -5.97 -14.05
CA THR A 101 11.33 -6.31 -15.22
C THR A 101 10.66 -7.29 -16.17
N ASP A 102 9.90 -8.25 -15.63
CA ASP A 102 9.14 -9.25 -16.39
C ASP A 102 7.65 -8.87 -16.54
N GLY A 103 7.34 -7.57 -16.49
CA GLY A 103 5.97 -7.06 -16.60
C GLY A 103 5.21 -6.92 -15.28
N SER A 104 5.66 -7.54 -14.20
CA SER A 104 5.05 -7.40 -12.87
C SER A 104 6.05 -7.61 -11.74
N VAL A 105 5.77 -7.00 -10.58
CA VAL A 105 6.49 -7.22 -9.33
C VAL A 105 5.56 -7.01 -8.14
N SER A 106 5.73 -7.83 -7.11
CA SER A 106 5.08 -7.66 -5.81
C SER A 106 6.15 -7.71 -4.73
N ALA A 107 6.27 -6.64 -3.93
CA ALA A 107 7.27 -6.51 -2.89
C ALA A 107 6.84 -5.51 -1.81
N CYS A 108 7.66 -5.34 -0.78
CA CYS A 108 7.48 -4.32 0.24
C CYS A 108 8.78 -3.52 0.39
N ALA A 109 8.64 -2.22 0.61
CA ALA A 109 9.72 -1.30 0.93
C ALA A 109 9.58 -0.80 2.37
N GLU A 110 10.69 -0.72 3.10
CA GLU A 110 10.73 -0.05 4.39
C GLU A 110 10.80 1.46 4.18
N VAL A 111 10.03 2.20 4.96
CA VAL A 111 9.96 3.66 4.90
C VAL A 111 9.81 4.24 6.30
N ASP A 112 10.24 5.48 6.48
CA ASP A 112 9.99 6.19 7.71
C ASP A 112 8.48 6.37 7.95
N ARG A 113 8.05 6.24 9.20
CA ARG A 113 6.66 6.44 9.60
C ARG A 113 6.10 7.79 9.13
N GLU A 114 6.91 8.84 9.21
CA GLU A 114 6.52 10.19 8.81
C GLU A 114 6.24 10.28 7.31
N LEU A 115 7.08 9.66 6.48
CA LEU A 115 6.86 9.58 5.04
C LEU A 115 5.60 8.78 4.70
N ALA A 116 5.40 7.63 5.35
CA ALA A 116 4.20 6.82 5.17
C ALA A 116 2.92 7.62 5.51
N LEU A 117 2.92 8.36 6.61
CA LEU A 117 1.82 9.24 7.00
C LEU A 117 1.61 10.36 5.98
N ALA A 118 2.68 11.00 5.50
CA ALA A 118 2.61 12.09 4.52
C ALA A 118 1.97 11.61 3.21
N ILE A 119 2.35 10.41 2.71
CA ILE A 119 1.75 9.78 1.52
C ILE A 119 0.24 9.54 1.74
N LEU A 120 -0.16 9.02 2.91
CA LEU A 120 -1.57 8.76 3.19
C LEU A 120 -2.42 10.03 3.33
N MET A 121 -1.83 11.10 3.86
CA MET A 121 -2.53 12.36 4.08
C MET A 121 -2.68 13.18 2.79
N ARG A 122 -1.70 13.10 1.91
CA ARG A 122 -1.66 13.85 0.65
C ARG A 122 -1.14 12.99 -0.49
N PRO A 123 -1.85 11.92 -0.88
CA PRO A 123 -1.38 11.03 -1.95
C PRO A 123 -1.15 11.76 -3.26
N SER A 124 -1.97 12.78 -3.58
CA SER A 124 -1.81 13.60 -4.79
C SER A 124 -0.50 14.40 -4.89
N ASP A 125 0.28 14.49 -3.79
CA ASP A 125 1.61 15.07 -3.82
C ASP A 125 2.69 14.05 -4.22
N TYR A 126 2.31 12.78 -4.47
CA TYR A 126 3.23 11.69 -4.78
C TYR A 126 2.82 10.97 -6.06
N TYR A 127 3.80 10.40 -6.74
CA TYR A 127 3.56 9.58 -7.91
C TYR A 127 4.47 8.35 -7.95
N VAL A 128 3.99 7.31 -8.62
CA VAL A 128 4.81 6.14 -8.99
C VAL A 128 5.26 6.31 -10.41
N ASN A 129 6.53 6.00 -10.71
CA ASN A 129 6.97 5.82 -12.07
C ASN A 129 7.86 4.59 -12.24
N VAL A 130 7.92 4.11 -13.47
CA VAL A 130 8.75 2.99 -13.91
C VAL A 130 9.62 3.48 -15.08
N HIS A 131 10.88 3.07 -15.05
CA HIS A 131 11.89 3.44 -16.04
C HIS A 131 12.35 2.22 -16.82
N ASN A 132 12.83 2.44 -18.03
CA ASN A 132 13.56 1.44 -18.80
C ASN A 132 14.73 2.08 -19.55
N ALA A 133 15.47 1.30 -20.35
CA ALA A 133 16.63 1.81 -21.06
C ALA A 133 16.27 2.84 -22.15
N GLU A 134 15.08 2.76 -22.73
CA GLU A 134 14.60 3.66 -23.78
C GLU A 134 14.08 4.98 -23.20
N PHE A 135 13.51 4.91 -22.00
CA PHE A 135 12.95 6.06 -21.25
C PHE A 135 13.59 6.14 -19.86
N PRO A 136 14.86 6.56 -19.77
CA PRO A 136 15.57 6.63 -18.49
C PRO A 136 15.03 7.71 -17.54
N ALA A 137 14.31 8.71 -18.07
CA ALA A 137 13.63 9.72 -17.26
C ALA A 137 12.27 9.24 -16.73
N GLY A 138 11.68 8.21 -17.33
CA GLY A 138 10.41 7.60 -16.98
C GLY A 138 9.69 7.09 -18.21
N ALA A 139 9.31 5.80 -18.20
CA ALA A 139 8.53 5.18 -19.26
C ALA A 139 7.04 5.36 -19.00
N VAL A 140 6.58 5.13 -17.77
CA VAL A 140 5.17 5.30 -17.36
C VAL A 140 5.09 5.84 -15.95
N ARG A 141 4.11 6.74 -15.72
CA ARG A 141 3.86 7.43 -14.46
C ARG A 141 2.38 7.42 -14.08
N GLY A 142 2.07 7.38 -12.78
CA GLY A 142 0.72 7.56 -12.24
C GLY A 142 0.75 8.32 -10.92
N GLN A 143 -0.14 9.30 -10.77
CA GLN A 143 -0.30 10.07 -9.53
C GLN A 143 -1.07 9.23 -8.51
N LEU A 144 -0.69 9.25 -7.23
CA LEU A 144 -1.35 8.52 -6.15
C LEU A 144 -2.64 9.20 -5.67
#